data_bd19ac06aaa46dd827cae98a890822ea
#
_entry.id   bd19ac06aaa46dd827cae98a890822ea
#
_cell.length_a   1.000
_cell.length_b   1.000
_cell.length_c   1.000
_cell.angle_alpha   90.00
_cell.angle_beta   90.00
_cell.angle_gamma   90.00
#
_symmetry.space_group_name_H-M   'P 1'
#
loop_
_entity.id
_entity.type
_entity.pdbx_description
1 polymer ?
#
loop_
_entity_poly.entity_id
_entity_poly.type
_entity_poly.pdbx_seq_one_letter_code
_entity_poly.pdbx_strand_id
1 'polypeptide(L)'
;MDLLQLGYFQAVARREHLSQAAAELRVAQPSLSRAIARLEEDLGVPLFDRVGRGLRLNRFGAAFLLRVDRALRELDDARRELVDAAGLEHGSIALAAETLLTVTGMVTEFRAAHPGVDIRLHQSDAETMAKQLRAGEIDLCIASQPLPGPHLRTRVLLREEALLGVPLGHRLAGRERVRWEELAGEPFVTTRPGYWPRDLTDRMFAAAGTRPVYVCESDEPGATGYLISAGLGVGLVPAYSLVVSDYLPGAWIRLDSPDCYRELTLVWRADAYFSVAAQRFADFAGEYFRRHGVPVAARDGSS
;
A
#
# COMPACT_ATOMS: atom_id res chain seq x y z
N MET A 1 -7.66 10.20 33.11
CA MET A 1 -7.28 9.93 31.68
C MET A 1 -5.96 10.61 31.37
N ASP A 2 -4.96 9.88 30.85
CA ASP A 2 -3.64 10.39 30.44
C ASP A 2 -3.21 9.82 29.07
N LEU A 3 -2.11 10.34 28.51
CA LEU A 3 -1.65 9.94 27.16
C LEU A 3 -1.23 8.45 27.09
N LEU A 4 -0.71 7.89 28.18
CA LEU A 4 -0.33 6.49 28.24
C LEU A 4 -1.56 5.59 28.14
N GLN A 5 -2.62 5.93 28.87
CA GLN A 5 -3.90 5.21 28.81
C GLN A 5 -4.53 5.30 27.42
N LEU A 6 -4.43 6.45 26.73
CA LEU A 6 -4.90 6.60 25.36
C LEU A 6 -4.12 5.73 24.39
N GLY A 7 -2.79 5.66 24.51
CA GLY A 7 -1.95 4.76 23.72
C GLY A 7 -2.26 3.29 23.96
N TYR A 8 -2.50 2.91 25.21
CA TYR A 8 -2.92 1.56 25.58
C TYR A 8 -4.29 1.19 24.98
N PHE A 9 -5.25 2.09 25.08
CA PHE A 9 -6.57 1.92 24.46
C PHE A 9 -6.45 1.74 22.94
N GLN A 10 -5.68 2.58 22.27
CA GLN A 10 -5.44 2.50 20.83
C GLN A 10 -4.88 1.13 20.41
N ALA A 11 -3.85 0.63 21.10
CA ALA A 11 -3.24 -0.66 20.81
C ALA A 11 -4.23 -1.83 21.01
N VAL A 12 -5.01 -1.80 22.10
CA VAL A 12 -6.03 -2.83 22.36
C VAL A 12 -7.16 -2.77 21.33
N ALA A 13 -7.60 -1.55 20.95
CA ALA A 13 -8.66 -1.34 19.98
C ALA A 13 -8.28 -1.89 18.58
N ARG A 14 -7.02 -1.76 18.20
CA ARG A 14 -6.52 -2.26 16.90
C ARG A 14 -6.36 -3.77 16.84
N ARG A 15 -6.02 -4.40 17.97
CA ARG A 15 -5.78 -5.85 18.06
C ARG A 15 -7.00 -6.64 18.46
N GLU A 16 -7.97 -6.00 19.13
CA GLU A 16 -9.11 -6.65 19.78
C GLU A 16 -8.69 -7.85 20.67
N HIS A 17 -7.41 -7.84 21.12
CA HIS A 17 -6.79 -8.92 21.86
C HIS A 17 -5.77 -8.41 22.88
N LEU A 18 -6.12 -8.45 24.18
CA LEU A 18 -5.30 -7.90 25.28
C LEU A 18 -3.88 -8.46 25.33
N SER A 19 -3.71 -9.78 25.17
CA SER A 19 -2.37 -10.39 25.29
C SER A 19 -1.45 -9.99 24.13
N GLN A 20 -2.00 -9.83 22.90
CA GLN A 20 -1.23 -9.38 21.75
C GLN A 20 -0.85 -7.90 21.89
N ALA A 21 -1.78 -7.04 22.32
CA ALA A 21 -1.50 -5.64 22.60
C ALA A 21 -0.47 -5.48 23.73
N ALA A 22 -0.56 -6.27 24.78
CA ALA A 22 0.40 -6.26 25.88
C ALA A 22 1.82 -6.67 25.44
N ALA A 23 1.94 -7.69 24.57
CA ALA A 23 3.21 -8.10 23.99
C ALA A 23 3.82 -6.99 23.09
N GLU A 24 3.01 -6.35 22.25
CA GLU A 24 3.42 -5.22 21.40
C GLU A 24 3.93 -4.05 22.23
N LEU A 25 3.21 -3.70 23.29
CA LEU A 25 3.55 -2.60 24.20
C LEU A 25 4.65 -2.97 25.22
N ARG A 26 5.07 -4.23 25.27
CA ARG A 26 6.05 -4.76 26.22
C ARG A 26 5.65 -4.53 27.67
N VAL A 27 4.35 -4.70 27.99
CA VAL A 27 3.80 -4.56 29.33
C VAL A 27 3.11 -5.85 29.79
N ALA A 28 2.90 -6.00 31.10
CA ALA A 28 2.14 -7.11 31.62
C ALA A 28 0.65 -6.96 31.28
N GLN A 29 0.01 -8.01 30.76
CA GLN A 29 -1.41 -8.00 30.38
C GLN A 29 -2.34 -7.56 31.53
N PRO A 30 -2.15 -7.94 32.82
CA PRO A 30 -2.97 -7.43 33.91
C PRO A 30 -2.86 -5.91 34.09
N SER A 31 -1.69 -5.32 33.82
CA SER A 31 -1.50 -3.85 33.90
C SER A 31 -2.24 -3.14 32.77
N LEU A 32 -2.17 -3.68 31.54
CA LEU A 32 -2.93 -3.17 30.42
C LEU A 32 -4.43 -3.25 30.66
N SER A 33 -4.93 -4.39 31.15
CA SER A 33 -6.36 -4.58 31.46
C SER A 33 -6.85 -3.58 32.52
N ARG A 34 -6.05 -3.31 33.56
CA ARG A 34 -6.38 -2.31 34.59
C ARG A 34 -6.40 -0.89 34.04
N ALA A 35 -5.47 -0.56 33.12
CA ALA A 35 -5.45 0.75 32.49
C ALA A 35 -6.68 1.00 31.63
N ILE A 36 -7.13 0.00 30.87
CA ILE A 36 -8.37 0.07 30.09
C ILE A 36 -9.58 0.23 31.01
N ALA A 37 -9.69 -0.58 32.07
CA ALA A 37 -10.81 -0.48 33.02
C ALA A 37 -10.89 0.90 33.68
N ARG A 38 -9.76 1.50 34.07
CA ARG A 38 -9.73 2.89 34.61
C ARG A 38 -10.16 3.92 33.57
N LEU A 39 -9.76 3.73 32.29
CA LEU A 39 -10.18 4.63 31.21
C LEU A 39 -11.69 4.57 31.00
N GLU A 40 -12.28 3.37 31.01
CA GLU A 40 -13.73 3.18 30.90
C GLU A 40 -14.47 3.78 32.11
N GLU A 41 -13.91 3.65 33.31
CA GLU A 41 -14.44 4.27 34.53
C GLU A 41 -14.40 5.82 34.46
N ASP A 42 -13.26 6.39 34.03
CA ASP A 42 -13.09 7.84 33.81
C ASP A 42 -14.10 8.39 32.78
N LEU A 43 -14.44 7.61 31.75
CA LEU A 43 -15.38 8.00 30.70
C LEU A 43 -16.83 7.69 31.02
N GLY A 44 -17.08 6.85 32.02
CA GLY A 44 -18.42 6.43 32.47
C GLY A 44 -19.15 5.49 31.50
N VAL A 45 -18.43 4.96 30.48
CA VAL A 45 -19.02 4.03 29.51
C VAL A 45 -17.98 2.94 29.11
N PRO A 46 -18.42 1.70 28.88
CA PRO A 46 -17.52 0.66 28.34
C PRO A 46 -17.16 0.98 26.89
N LEU A 47 -15.90 0.73 26.53
CA LEU A 47 -15.36 0.89 25.18
C LEU A 47 -15.30 -0.45 24.42
N PHE A 48 -15.31 -1.55 25.16
CA PHE A 48 -15.23 -2.90 24.61
C PHE A 48 -16.38 -3.78 25.10
N ASP A 49 -16.81 -4.67 24.21
CA ASP A 49 -17.67 -5.81 24.55
C ASP A 49 -16.81 -7.06 24.75
N ARG A 50 -17.18 -7.90 25.71
CA ARG A 50 -16.55 -9.22 25.90
C ARG A 50 -17.22 -10.23 24.98
N VAL A 51 -16.48 -10.81 24.05
CA VAL A 51 -16.96 -11.84 23.12
C VAL A 51 -16.15 -13.12 23.34
N GLY A 52 -16.73 -14.09 24.04
CA GLY A 52 -16.01 -15.32 24.39
C GLY A 52 -14.78 -15.03 25.25
N ARG A 53 -13.58 -15.40 24.72
CA ARG A 53 -12.28 -15.11 25.37
C ARG A 53 -11.61 -13.84 24.89
N GLY A 54 -12.23 -13.08 23.95
CA GLY A 54 -11.69 -11.87 23.35
C GLY A 54 -12.42 -10.61 23.77
N LEU A 55 -11.89 -9.48 23.31
CA LEU A 55 -12.50 -8.15 23.37
C LEU A 55 -12.87 -7.72 21.97
N ARG A 56 -14.01 -7.05 21.83
CA ARG A 56 -14.43 -6.42 20.60
C ARG A 56 -14.74 -4.95 20.85
N LEU A 57 -14.24 -4.09 19.99
CA LEU A 57 -14.51 -2.66 20.08
C LEU A 57 -16.02 -2.40 19.88
N ASN A 58 -16.68 -1.77 20.86
CA ASN A 58 -18.08 -1.42 20.74
C ASN A 58 -18.29 -0.05 20.08
N ARG A 59 -19.53 0.37 19.90
CA ARG A 59 -19.86 1.66 19.25
C ARG A 59 -19.23 2.87 19.94
N PHE A 60 -19.12 2.87 21.28
CA PHE A 60 -18.49 3.95 22.03
C PHE A 60 -16.98 3.93 21.84
N GLY A 61 -16.38 2.74 21.91
CA GLY A 61 -14.96 2.53 21.63
C GLY A 61 -14.58 2.95 20.21
N ALA A 62 -15.38 2.60 19.19
CA ALA A 62 -15.15 3.01 17.81
C ALA A 62 -15.20 4.54 17.65
N ALA A 63 -16.20 5.20 18.23
CA ALA A 63 -16.30 6.66 18.21
C ALA A 63 -15.14 7.33 18.96
N PHE A 64 -14.75 6.77 20.11
CA PHE A 64 -13.64 7.29 20.92
C PHE A 64 -12.29 7.08 20.23
N LEU A 65 -12.07 5.92 19.58
CA LEU A 65 -10.83 5.63 18.84
C LEU A 65 -10.53 6.68 17.78
N LEU A 66 -11.54 7.13 17.02
CA LEU A 66 -11.36 8.18 16.02
C LEU A 66 -10.81 9.49 16.64
N ARG A 67 -11.23 9.82 17.86
CA ARG A 67 -10.78 11.03 18.57
C ARG A 67 -9.40 10.83 19.18
N VAL A 68 -9.13 9.66 19.75
CA VAL A 68 -7.83 9.29 20.30
C VAL A 68 -6.77 9.27 19.21
N ASP A 69 -7.06 8.63 18.08
CA ASP A 69 -6.17 8.61 16.91
C ASP A 69 -5.81 10.03 16.46
N ARG A 70 -6.81 10.93 16.42
CA ARG A 70 -6.56 12.32 16.04
C ARG A 70 -5.70 13.05 17.08
N ALA A 71 -6.00 12.92 18.37
CA ALA A 71 -5.26 13.61 19.43
C ALA A 71 -3.80 13.16 19.52
N LEU A 72 -3.55 11.85 19.43
CA LEU A 72 -2.18 11.31 19.47
C LEU A 72 -1.38 11.72 18.21
N ARG A 73 -2.02 11.79 17.06
CA ARG A 73 -1.39 12.30 15.85
C ARG A 73 -1.00 13.76 15.94
N GLU A 74 -1.90 14.64 16.41
CA GLU A 74 -1.58 16.07 16.57
C GLU A 74 -0.35 16.29 17.45
N LEU A 75 -0.19 15.47 18.50
CA LEU A 75 0.99 15.54 19.36
C LEU A 75 2.27 15.02 18.65
N ASP A 76 2.17 13.98 17.84
CA ASP A 76 3.30 13.49 17.04
C ASP A 76 3.68 14.48 15.95
N ASP A 77 2.70 15.06 15.26
CA ASP A 77 2.90 16.10 14.26
C ASP A 77 3.59 17.34 14.86
N ALA A 78 3.12 17.81 16.03
CA ALA A 78 3.76 18.90 16.75
C ALA A 78 5.22 18.59 17.14
N ARG A 79 5.50 17.35 17.57
CA ARG A 79 6.87 16.91 17.86
C ARG A 79 7.76 16.95 16.62
N ARG A 80 7.25 16.47 15.48
CA ARG A 80 7.97 16.49 14.19
C ARG A 80 8.24 17.92 13.74
N GLU A 81 7.26 18.81 13.84
CA GLU A 81 7.41 20.22 13.52
C GLU A 81 8.52 20.88 14.35
N LEU A 82 8.59 20.60 15.65
CA LEU A 82 9.65 21.10 16.52
C LEU A 82 11.04 20.57 16.14
N VAL A 83 11.15 19.30 15.75
CA VAL A 83 12.41 18.69 15.28
C VAL A 83 12.85 19.35 13.98
N ASP A 84 11.94 19.55 13.02
CA ASP A 84 12.22 20.22 11.76
C ASP A 84 12.62 21.68 11.98
N ALA A 85 11.92 22.41 12.86
CA ALA A 85 12.24 23.79 13.21
C ALA A 85 13.59 23.94 13.92
N ALA A 86 14.02 22.94 14.67
CA ALA A 86 15.36 22.91 15.30
C ALA A 86 16.50 22.64 14.29
N GLY A 87 16.20 22.45 13.01
CA GLY A 87 17.19 22.22 11.95
C GLY A 87 17.92 20.87 12.08
N LEU A 88 17.37 19.92 12.83
CA LEU A 88 17.95 18.60 12.97
C LEU A 88 17.79 17.84 11.64
N GLU A 89 18.92 17.47 11.02
CA GLU A 89 18.93 16.71 9.75
C GLU A 89 18.44 15.25 9.91
N HIS A 90 17.79 14.96 11.01
CA HIS A 90 17.29 13.65 11.36
C HIS A 90 15.76 13.66 11.26
N GLY A 91 15.23 12.77 10.43
CA GLY A 91 13.79 12.61 10.28
C GLY A 91 13.42 11.14 10.14
N SER A 92 12.14 10.86 10.18
CA SER A 92 11.63 9.51 9.89
C SER A 92 10.48 9.58 8.90
N ILE A 93 10.38 8.56 8.05
CA ILE A 93 9.30 8.39 7.09
C ILE A 93 8.75 6.98 7.23
N ALA A 94 7.45 6.86 7.41
CA ALA A 94 6.73 5.60 7.27
C ALA A 94 6.04 5.56 5.90
N LEU A 95 6.52 4.70 5.03
CA LEU A 95 6.05 4.53 3.65
C LEU A 95 5.34 3.19 3.49
N ALA A 96 4.15 3.19 2.88
CA ALA A 96 3.52 1.95 2.44
C ALA A 96 3.49 1.84 0.91
N ALA A 97 3.50 0.60 0.42
CA ALA A 97 3.28 0.27 -0.99
C ALA A 97 2.59 -1.09 -1.13
N GLU A 98 1.93 -1.33 -2.26
CA GLU A 98 1.30 -2.64 -2.55
C GLU A 98 2.33 -3.76 -2.69
N THR A 99 3.53 -3.45 -3.18
CA THR A 99 4.70 -4.32 -3.19
C THR A 99 5.97 -3.51 -2.95
N LEU A 100 6.87 -4.04 -2.13
CA LEU A 100 8.14 -3.37 -1.84
C LEU A 100 9.08 -3.40 -3.06
N LEU A 101 8.89 -4.33 -3.98
CA LEU A 101 9.68 -4.43 -5.22
C LEU A 101 9.65 -3.11 -6.02
N THR A 102 8.49 -2.46 -6.09
CA THR A 102 8.31 -1.19 -6.82
C THR A 102 9.14 -0.04 -6.22
N VAL A 103 9.37 -0.05 -4.91
CA VAL A 103 9.97 1.08 -4.18
C VAL A 103 11.42 0.86 -3.75
N THR A 104 11.93 -0.37 -3.82
CA THR A 104 13.26 -0.73 -3.29
C THR A 104 14.36 0.13 -3.88
N GLY A 105 14.46 0.27 -5.20
CA GLY A 105 15.49 1.08 -5.87
C GLY A 105 15.41 2.56 -5.45
N MET A 106 14.21 3.12 -5.43
CA MET A 106 13.95 4.50 -5.01
C MET A 106 14.37 4.74 -3.55
N VAL A 107 13.99 3.83 -2.65
CA VAL A 107 14.35 3.94 -1.22
C VAL A 107 15.85 3.82 -1.02
N THR A 108 16.51 2.96 -1.77
CA THR A 108 17.97 2.79 -1.72
C THR A 108 18.69 4.07 -2.14
N GLU A 109 18.31 4.68 -3.27
CA GLU A 109 18.91 5.94 -3.74
C GLU A 109 18.60 7.10 -2.81
N PHE A 110 17.35 7.20 -2.31
CA PHE A 110 16.97 8.22 -1.34
C PHE A 110 17.78 8.11 -0.05
N ARG A 111 17.95 6.91 0.48
CA ARG A 111 18.72 6.65 1.70
C ARG A 111 20.20 7.01 1.53
N ALA A 112 20.76 6.76 0.35
CA ALA A 112 22.14 7.17 0.03
C ALA A 112 22.31 8.71 0.01
N ALA A 113 21.32 9.43 -0.52
CA ALA A 113 21.31 10.89 -0.56
C ALA A 113 20.97 11.54 0.79
N HIS A 114 20.22 10.86 1.64
CA HIS A 114 19.71 11.35 2.93
C HIS A 114 19.96 10.35 4.07
N PRO A 115 21.23 10.10 4.48
CA PRO A 115 21.58 9.07 5.45
C PRO A 115 21.01 9.29 6.85
N GLY A 116 20.67 10.54 7.20
CA GLY A 116 20.04 10.90 8.48
C GLY A 116 18.53 10.61 8.56
N VAL A 117 17.89 10.16 7.48
CA VAL A 117 16.45 9.88 7.47
C VAL A 117 16.20 8.39 7.70
N ASP A 118 15.45 8.06 8.74
CA ASP A 118 14.99 6.69 9.00
C ASP A 118 13.76 6.38 8.17
N ILE A 119 13.76 5.20 7.52
CA ILE A 119 12.64 4.77 6.66
C ILE A 119 12.05 3.48 7.20
N ARG A 120 10.74 3.48 7.44
CA ARG A 120 9.95 2.29 7.75
C ARG A 120 9.09 1.94 6.53
N LEU A 121 9.19 0.70 6.07
CA LEU A 121 8.44 0.23 4.91
C LEU A 121 7.33 -0.72 5.37
N HIS A 122 6.14 -0.50 4.81
CA HIS A 122 4.96 -1.32 5.02
C HIS A 122 4.47 -1.85 3.68
N GLN A 123 4.09 -3.12 3.63
CA GLN A 123 3.38 -3.68 2.50
C GLN A 123 1.90 -3.77 2.86
N SER A 124 1.04 -3.15 2.05
CA SER A 124 -0.39 -3.03 2.34
C SER A 124 -1.19 -2.88 1.05
N ASP A 125 -2.41 -3.40 1.04
CA ASP A 125 -3.39 -3.11 -0.02
C ASP A 125 -3.97 -1.69 0.11
N ALA A 126 -4.71 -1.24 -0.89
CA ALA A 126 -5.25 0.12 -0.96
C ALA A 126 -6.16 0.46 0.24
N GLU A 127 -7.00 -0.47 0.69
CA GLU A 127 -7.88 -0.26 1.84
C GLU A 127 -7.11 -0.12 3.15
N THR A 128 -6.09 -0.97 3.34
CA THR A 128 -5.20 -0.94 4.50
C THR A 128 -4.35 0.34 4.50
N MET A 129 -3.79 0.75 3.36
CA MET A 129 -3.06 2.02 3.23
C MET A 129 -3.94 3.22 3.60
N ALA A 130 -5.19 3.24 3.15
CA ALA A 130 -6.12 4.31 3.51
C ALA A 130 -6.43 4.34 5.03
N LYS A 131 -6.52 3.17 5.68
CA LYS A 131 -6.67 3.07 7.15
C LYS A 131 -5.42 3.55 7.87
N GLN A 132 -4.24 3.11 7.42
CA GLN A 132 -2.95 3.48 8.00
C GLN A 132 -2.66 4.99 7.88
N LEU A 133 -2.95 5.61 6.71
CA LEU A 133 -2.86 7.07 6.56
C LEU A 133 -3.78 7.80 7.54
N ARG A 134 -5.05 7.37 7.64
CA ARG A 134 -6.00 7.96 8.60
C ARG A 134 -5.57 7.79 10.05
N ALA A 135 -4.97 6.65 10.38
CA ALA A 135 -4.44 6.38 11.72
C ALA A 135 -3.10 7.08 12.01
N GLY A 136 -2.43 7.65 10.99
CA GLY A 136 -1.08 8.24 11.12
C GLY A 136 0.01 7.19 11.34
N GLU A 137 -0.23 5.95 10.95
CA GLU A 137 0.76 4.87 11.02
C GLU A 137 1.78 4.96 9.89
N ILE A 138 1.37 5.56 8.77
CA ILE A 138 2.22 5.90 7.63
C ILE A 138 2.07 7.38 7.27
N ASP A 139 3.14 7.96 6.79
CA ASP A 139 3.20 9.35 6.33
C ASP A 139 2.78 9.47 4.86
N LEU A 140 3.22 8.50 4.06
CA LEU A 140 3.08 8.44 2.61
C LEU A 140 2.75 7.02 2.18
N CYS A 141 2.05 6.88 1.06
CA CYS A 141 2.01 5.58 0.38
C CYS A 141 2.09 5.75 -1.14
N ILE A 142 2.55 4.69 -1.80
CA ILE A 142 2.56 4.56 -3.26
C ILE A 142 1.50 3.52 -3.63
N ALA A 143 0.43 4.00 -4.23
CA ALA A 143 -0.73 3.21 -4.60
C ALA A 143 -0.87 3.11 -6.12
N SER A 144 -1.37 1.97 -6.59
CA SER A 144 -1.72 1.75 -8.00
C SER A 144 -3.22 1.93 -8.28
N GLN A 145 -3.97 2.31 -7.26
CA GLN A 145 -5.42 2.55 -7.32
C GLN A 145 -5.79 3.75 -6.45
N PRO A 146 -6.92 4.43 -6.74
CA PRO A 146 -7.43 5.47 -5.87
C PRO A 146 -7.71 4.94 -4.47
N LEU A 147 -7.21 5.65 -3.45
CA LEU A 147 -7.47 5.30 -2.06
C LEU A 147 -8.81 5.90 -1.59
N PRO A 148 -9.62 5.13 -0.84
CA PRO A 148 -10.86 5.65 -0.28
C PRO A 148 -10.59 6.59 0.91
N GLY A 149 -11.26 7.72 0.93
CA GLY A 149 -11.28 8.62 2.09
C GLY A 149 -11.17 10.09 1.75
N PRO A 150 -11.60 10.95 2.67
CA PRO A 150 -11.48 12.40 2.56
C PRO A 150 -10.06 12.87 2.89
N HIS A 151 -9.74 14.10 2.51
CA HIS A 151 -8.51 14.81 2.88
C HIS A 151 -7.22 14.12 2.43
N LEU A 152 -7.24 13.40 1.29
CA LEU A 152 -6.04 12.86 0.67
C LEU A 152 -5.55 13.80 -0.44
N ARG A 153 -4.23 13.99 -0.49
CA ARG A 153 -3.53 14.60 -1.62
C ARG A 153 -2.82 13.53 -2.40
N THR A 154 -2.74 13.71 -3.69
CA THR A 154 -2.14 12.75 -4.62
C THR A 154 -1.18 13.46 -5.57
N ARG A 155 -0.12 12.74 -5.95
CA ARG A 155 0.80 13.13 -7.02
C ARG A 155 1.07 11.91 -7.88
N VAL A 156 0.74 11.99 -9.15
CA VAL A 156 1.09 10.93 -10.11
C VAL A 156 2.62 10.86 -10.23
N LEU A 157 3.17 9.67 -10.06
CA LEU A 157 4.61 9.38 -10.17
C LEU A 157 4.94 8.77 -11.53
N LEU A 158 4.13 7.82 -11.98
CA LEU A 158 4.35 7.06 -13.20
C LEU A 158 3.02 6.55 -13.76
N ARG A 159 2.86 6.63 -15.08
CA ARG A 159 1.85 5.90 -15.81
C ARG A 159 2.54 4.98 -16.81
N GLU A 160 2.29 3.69 -16.73
CA GLU A 160 2.98 2.65 -17.49
C GLU A 160 2.03 1.63 -18.08
N GLU A 161 2.47 0.93 -19.14
CA GLU A 161 1.70 -0.18 -19.70
C GLU A 161 1.64 -1.36 -18.71
N ALA A 162 0.48 -2.00 -18.63
CA ALA A 162 0.34 -3.31 -18.05
C ALA A 162 0.53 -4.35 -19.19
N LEU A 163 1.57 -5.17 -19.06
CA LEU A 163 1.92 -6.17 -20.06
C LEU A 163 1.33 -7.53 -19.69
N LEU A 164 0.96 -8.31 -20.67
CA LEU A 164 0.68 -9.73 -20.49
C LEU A 164 2.00 -10.47 -20.37
N GLY A 165 2.23 -11.10 -19.22
CA GLY A 165 3.30 -12.07 -19.03
C GLY A 165 2.82 -13.46 -19.40
N VAL A 166 3.66 -14.18 -20.15
CA VAL A 166 3.43 -15.60 -20.48
C VAL A 166 4.72 -16.40 -20.32
N PRO A 167 4.67 -17.71 -20.00
CA PRO A 167 5.85 -18.57 -20.00
C PRO A 167 6.54 -18.58 -21.39
N LEU A 168 7.86 -18.79 -21.44
CA LEU A 168 8.61 -18.78 -22.71
C LEU A 168 8.10 -19.79 -23.75
N GLY A 169 7.57 -20.93 -23.33
CA GLY A 169 6.99 -21.96 -24.20
C GLY A 169 5.52 -21.76 -24.56
N HIS A 170 4.92 -20.64 -24.14
CA HIS A 170 3.50 -20.39 -24.38
C HIS A 170 3.21 -20.05 -25.85
N ARG A 171 2.02 -20.45 -26.37
CA ARG A 171 1.59 -20.18 -27.76
C ARG A 171 1.65 -18.71 -28.17
N LEU A 172 1.56 -17.79 -27.22
CA LEU A 172 1.59 -16.35 -27.45
C LEU A 172 3.00 -15.74 -27.32
N ALA A 173 4.01 -16.48 -26.86
CA ALA A 173 5.32 -15.93 -26.49
C ALA A 173 6.05 -15.15 -27.62
N GLY A 174 5.75 -15.44 -28.88
CA GLY A 174 6.33 -14.73 -30.05
C GLY A 174 5.50 -13.55 -30.57
N ARG A 175 4.40 -13.20 -29.88
CA ARG A 175 3.51 -12.12 -30.34
C ARG A 175 3.96 -10.79 -29.75
N GLU A 176 3.86 -9.70 -30.55
CA GLU A 176 4.08 -8.34 -30.06
C GLU A 176 2.86 -7.78 -29.35
N ARG A 177 1.66 -8.14 -29.83
CA ARG A 177 0.37 -7.68 -29.31
C ARG A 177 -0.65 -8.79 -29.28
N VAL A 178 -1.55 -8.73 -28.31
CA VAL A 178 -2.66 -9.69 -28.13
C VAL A 178 -3.91 -8.90 -27.70
N ARG A 179 -5.06 -9.31 -28.22
CA ARG A 179 -6.37 -8.78 -27.78
C ARG A 179 -6.91 -9.58 -26.60
N TRP A 180 -7.75 -8.97 -25.78
CA TRP A 180 -8.33 -9.62 -24.61
C TRP A 180 -9.20 -10.83 -24.96
N GLU A 181 -9.91 -10.79 -26.08
CA GLU A 181 -10.73 -11.92 -26.56
C GLU A 181 -9.89 -13.19 -26.82
N GLU A 182 -8.64 -13.03 -27.21
CA GLU A 182 -7.70 -14.13 -27.49
C GLU A 182 -7.23 -14.84 -26.21
N LEU A 183 -7.48 -14.22 -25.04
CA LEU A 183 -7.12 -14.75 -23.73
C LEU A 183 -8.25 -15.56 -23.07
N ALA A 184 -9.40 -15.69 -23.74
CA ALA A 184 -10.50 -16.48 -23.24
C ALA A 184 -10.07 -17.93 -22.99
N GLY A 185 -10.27 -18.44 -21.77
CA GLY A 185 -9.87 -19.80 -21.39
C GLY A 185 -8.42 -19.98 -20.97
N GLU A 186 -7.55 -18.95 -21.10
CA GLU A 186 -6.19 -19.03 -20.57
C GLU A 186 -6.19 -19.10 -19.05
N PRO A 187 -5.31 -19.90 -18.44
CA PRO A 187 -5.16 -19.95 -16.99
C PRO A 187 -4.45 -18.68 -16.49
N PHE A 188 -5.14 -17.87 -15.70
CA PHE A 188 -4.59 -16.62 -15.15
C PHE A 188 -4.04 -16.79 -13.74
N VAL A 189 -2.84 -16.24 -13.54
CA VAL A 189 -2.24 -15.95 -12.25
C VAL A 189 -2.48 -14.48 -11.94
N THR A 190 -2.98 -14.17 -10.78
CA THR A 190 -3.28 -12.80 -10.38
C THR A 190 -3.12 -12.60 -8.87
N THR A 191 -3.40 -11.39 -8.41
CA THR A 191 -3.55 -11.09 -6.99
C THR A 191 -5.01 -11.27 -6.54
N ARG A 192 -5.25 -11.30 -5.23
CA ARG A 192 -6.62 -11.26 -4.68
C ARG A 192 -7.32 -9.93 -5.06
N PRO A 193 -8.67 -9.85 -4.94
CA PRO A 193 -9.40 -8.61 -5.10
C PRO A 193 -8.84 -7.48 -4.21
N GLY A 194 -8.87 -6.23 -4.71
CA GLY A 194 -8.32 -5.07 -4.02
C GLY A 194 -6.88 -4.71 -4.42
N TYR A 195 -6.30 -5.46 -5.33
CA TYR A 195 -5.04 -5.12 -6.01
C TYR A 195 -5.26 -4.82 -7.49
N TRP A 196 -4.48 -3.88 -8.03
CA TRP A 196 -4.63 -3.42 -9.41
C TRP A 196 -4.60 -4.51 -10.50
N PRO A 197 -3.77 -5.60 -10.40
CA PRO A 197 -3.73 -6.61 -11.45
C PRO A 197 -5.07 -7.35 -11.56
N ARG A 198 -5.69 -7.67 -10.40
CA ARG A 198 -6.99 -8.34 -10.35
C ARG A 198 -8.09 -7.44 -10.91
N ASP A 199 -8.19 -6.22 -10.40
CA ASP A 199 -9.25 -5.29 -10.79
C ASP A 199 -9.14 -4.88 -12.26
N LEU A 200 -7.90 -4.71 -12.78
CA LEU A 200 -7.70 -4.46 -14.21
C LEU A 200 -8.09 -5.68 -15.05
N THR A 201 -7.67 -6.87 -14.67
CA THR A 201 -8.02 -8.12 -15.39
C THR A 201 -9.54 -8.30 -15.44
N ASP A 202 -10.23 -8.21 -14.32
CA ASP A 202 -11.69 -8.37 -14.24
C ASP A 202 -12.42 -7.36 -15.13
N ARG A 203 -11.99 -6.08 -15.09
CA ARG A 203 -12.57 -5.00 -15.90
C ARG A 203 -12.36 -5.24 -17.40
N MET A 204 -11.16 -5.64 -17.80
CA MET A 204 -10.83 -5.83 -19.21
C MET A 204 -11.53 -7.05 -19.81
N PHE A 205 -11.61 -8.16 -19.06
CA PHE A 205 -12.39 -9.32 -19.50
C PHE A 205 -13.89 -9.03 -19.61
N ALA A 206 -14.43 -8.27 -18.66
CA ALA A 206 -15.82 -7.81 -18.72
C ALA A 206 -16.08 -6.95 -19.96
N ALA A 207 -15.17 -6.03 -20.30
CA ALA A 207 -15.25 -5.22 -21.51
C ALA A 207 -15.16 -6.04 -22.80
N ALA A 208 -14.40 -7.15 -22.80
CA ALA A 208 -14.30 -8.10 -23.89
C ALA A 208 -15.48 -9.11 -23.96
N GLY A 209 -16.44 -9.03 -23.03
CA GLY A 209 -17.60 -9.93 -22.97
C GLY A 209 -17.27 -11.35 -22.56
N THR A 210 -16.12 -11.57 -21.89
CA THR A 210 -15.64 -12.88 -21.45
C THR A 210 -15.32 -12.87 -19.94
N ARG A 211 -14.84 -14.00 -19.42
CA ARG A 211 -14.45 -14.14 -18.00
C ARG A 211 -13.07 -14.76 -17.89
N PRO A 212 -12.23 -14.29 -16.93
CA PRO A 212 -10.95 -14.88 -16.66
C PRO A 212 -11.11 -16.26 -15.99
N VAL A 213 -10.14 -17.16 -16.22
CA VAL A 213 -10.00 -18.43 -15.49
C VAL A 213 -8.83 -18.28 -14.53
N TYR A 214 -9.11 -18.00 -13.26
CA TYR A 214 -8.07 -17.87 -12.26
C TYR A 214 -7.64 -19.24 -11.73
N VAL A 215 -6.33 -19.53 -11.83
CA VAL A 215 -5.71 -20.79 -11.35
C VAL A 215 -4.82 -20.57 -10.14
N CYS A 216 -4.38 -19.31 -9.90
CA CYS A 216 -3.57 -18.95 -8.75
C CYS A 216 -3.86 -17.51 -8.36
N GLU A 217 -4.12 -17.28 -7.07
CA GLU A 217 -4.27 -15.96 -6.47
C GLU A 217 -3.22 -15.76 -5.37
N SER A 218 -2.56 -14.59 -5.32
CA SER A 218 -1.49 -14.26 -4.38
C SER A 218 -1.79 -12.95 -3.66
N ASP A 219 -1.29 -12.81 -2.44
CA ASP A 219 -1.29 -11.54 -1.70
C ASP A 219 -0.07 -10.67 -2.01
N GLU A 220 0.87 -11.18 -2.82
CA GLU A 220 2.11 -10.50 -3.18
C GLU A 220 2.14 -10.18 -4.68
N PRO A 221 1.86 -8.92 -5.08
CA PRO A 221 1.86 -8.52 -6.49
C PRO A 221 3.23 -8.72 -7.16
N GLY A 222 4.33 -8.58 -6.42
CA GLY A 222 5.69 -8.80 -6.94
C GLY A 222 5.98 -10.25 -7.31
N ALA A 223 5.26 -11.21 -6.75
CA ALA A 223 5.44 -12.63 -7.06
C ALA A 223 4.81 -13.05 -8.40
N THR A 224 3.89 -12.24 -8.96
CA THR A 224 3.13 -12.61 -10.17
C THR A 224 4.05 -12.99 -11.35
N GLY A 225 5.09 -12.19 -11.60
CA GLY A 225 6.04 -12.49 -12.67
C GLY A 225 6.78 -13.82 -12.49
N TYR A 226 7.14 -14.16 -11.26
CA TYR A 226 7.80 -15.45 -10.96
C TYR A 226 6.86 -16.63 -11.12
N LEU A 227 5.59 -16.49 -10.70
CA LEU A 227 4.58 -17.54 -10.88
C LEU A 227 4.29 -17.81 -12.37
N ILE A 228 4.25 -16.76 -13.19
CA ILE A 228 4.16 -16.87 -14.65
C ILE A 228 5.38 -17.59 -15.20
N SER A 229 6.58 -17.18 -14.82
CA SER A 229 7.84 -17.80 -15.25
C SER A 229 7.93 -19.28 -14.89
N ALA A 230 7.33 -19.66 -13.76
CA ALA A 230 7.23 -21.06 -13.33
C ALA A 230 6.20 -21.89 -14.12
N GLY A 231 5.46 -21.27 -15.06
CA GLY A 231 4.51 -21.96 -15.92
C GLY A 231 3.12 -22.19 -15.32
N LEU A 232 2.77 -21.49 -14.22
CA LEU A 232 1.46 -21.67 -13.60
C LEU A 232 0.32 -21.11 -14.45
N GLY A 233 0.60 -20.14 -15.33
CA GLY A 233 -0.38 -19.49 -16.17
C GLY A 233 0.15 -18.19 -16.77
N VAL A 234 -0.76 -17.36 -17.27
CA VAL A 234 -0.48 -16.02 -17.80
C VAL A 234 -0.99 -14.96 -16.80
N GLY A 235 -0.52 -13.71 -16.89
CA GLY A 235 -1.00 -12.67 -15.97
C GLY A 235 -0.50 -11.29 -16.34
N LEU A 236 -0.98 -10.27 -15.61
CA LEU A 236 -0.56 -8.89 -15.82
C LEU A 236 0.69 -8.57 -15.01
N VAL A 237 1.67 -7.95 -15.68
CA VAL A 237 2.90 -7.44 -15.07
C VAL A 237 3.10 -5.99 -15.51
N PRO A 238 3.42 -5.07 -14.60
CA PRO A 238 3.70 -3.69 -14.98
C PRO A 238 5.04 -3.61 -15.71
N ALA A 239 5.14 -2.75 -16.73
CA ALA A 239 6.36 -2.59 -17.53
C ALA A 239 7.58 -2.23 -16.68
N TYR A 240 7.40 -1.45 -15.61
CA TYR A 240 8.46 -1.10 -14.67
C TYR A 240 9.07 -2.31 -13.94
N SER A 241 8.32 -3.39 -13.76
CA SER A 241 8.87 -4.62 -13.16
C SER A 241 10.01 -5.22 -13.97
N LEU A 242 10.03 -4.98 -15.29
CA LEU A 242 11.10 -5.44 -16.17
C LEU A 242 12.39 -4.61 -16.02
N VAL A 243 12.28 -3.39 -15.49
CA VAL A 243 13.42 -2.52 -15.20
C VAL A 243 14.07 -2.89 -13.87
N VAL A 244 13.24 -3.23 -12.86
CA VAL A 244 13.73 -3.47 -11.49
C VAL A 244 14.07 -4.93 -11.22
N SER A 245 13.75 -5.85 -12.15
CA SER A 245 14.02 -7.28 -12.03
C SER A 245 14.81 -7.76 -13.24
N ASP A 246 16.12 -7.86 -13.10
CA ASP A 246 17.02 -8.36 -14.17
C ASP A 246 16.76 -9.83 -14.55
N TYR A 247 15.89 -10.54 -13.84
CA TYR A 247 15.70 -11.98 -14.01
C TYR A 247 14.24 -12.42 -13.87
N LEU A 248 13.42 -12.04 -14.84
CA LEU A 248 12.07 -12.62 -15.00
C LEU A 248 12.03 -13.37 -16.35
N PRO A 249 12.33 -14.68 -16.37
CA PRO A 249 12.26 -15.47 -17.60
C PRO A 249 10.80 -15.60 -18.05
N GLY A 250 10.43 -14.90 -19.11
CA GLY A 250 9.07 -14.87 -19.66
C GLY A 250 9.02 -14.09 -20.95
N ALA A 251 7.92 -14.17 -21.66
CA ALA A 251 7.61 -13.28 -22.76
C ALA A 251 6.58 -12.23 -22.31
N TRP A 252 6.86 -10.98 -22.62
CA TRP A 252 6.09 -9.81 -22.20
C TRP A 252 5.44 -9.19 -23.43
N ILE A 253 4.12 -9.20 -23.47
CA ILE A 253 3.34 -8.93 -24.67
C ILE A 253 2.45 -7.74 -24.39
N ARG A 254 2.35 -6.80 -25.31
CA ARG A 254 1.43 -5.68 -25.20
C ARG A 254 -0.02 -6.13 -25.38
N LEU A 255 -0.91 -5.55 -24.61
CA LEU A 255 -2.33 -5.76 -24.79
C LEU A 255 -2.92 -4.64 -25.66
N ASP A 256 -3.72 -5.03 -26.65
CA ASP A 256 -4.32 -4.09 -27.59
C ASP A 256 -5.55 -3.42 -26.99
N SER A 257 -5.29 -2.61 -25.96
CA SER A 257 -6.30 -1.79 -25.28
C SER A 257 -5.68 -0.52 -24.74
N PRO A 258 -6.30 0.67 -24.98
CA PRO A 258 -5.81 1.93 -24.44
C PRO A 258 -5.91 2.02 -22.92
N ASP A 259 -6.76 1.19 -22.30
CA ASP A 259 -7.06 1.21 -20.89
C ASP A 259 -6.21 0.22 -20.08
N CYS A 260 -5.31 -0.52 -20.76
CA CYS A 260 -4.41 -1.48 -20.13
C CYS A 260 -3.14 -0.79 -19.63
N TYR A 261 -3.27 -0.03 -18.57
CA TYR A 261 -2.16 0.66 -17.91
C TYR A 261 -2.29 0.62 -16.39
N ARG A 262 -1.15 0.82 -15.72
CA ARG A 262 -1.07 1.10 -14.29
C ARG A 262 -0.65 2.55 -14.08
N GLU A 263 -1.21 3.19 -13.07
CA GLU A 263 -0.76 4.49 -12.60
C GLU A 263 -0.25 4.36 -11.16
N LEU A 264 0.99 4.76 -10.92
CA LEU A 264 1.55 4.87 -9.58
C LEU A 264 1.32 6.28 -9.06
N THR A 265 0.72 6.38 -7.90
CA THR A 265 0.37 7.66 -7.27
C THR A 265 0.94 7.69 -5.86
N LEU A 266 1.70 8.74 -5.55
CA LEU A 266 2.08 9.07 -4.18
C LEU A 266 0.88 9.72 -3.50
N VAL A 267 0.52 9.22 -2.31
CA VAL A 267 -0.65 9.68 -1.56
C VAL A 267 -0.26 10.01 -0.12
N TRP A 268 -0.76 11.12 0.40
CA TRP A 268 -0.58 11.57 1.77
C TRP A 268 -1.80 12.35 2.26
N ARG A 269 -1.85 12.63 3.55
CA ARG A 269 -2.95 13.41 4.14
C ARG A 269 -2.76 14.91 3.92
N ALA A 270 -3.83 15.60 3.52
CA ALA A 270 -3.86 17.05 3.34
C ALA A 270 -3.93 17.82 4.66
N ASP A 271 -4.44 17.17 5.73
CA ASP A 271 -4.72 17.74 7.05
C ASP A 271 -3.72 17.28 8.13
N ALA A 272 -2.56 16.75 7.73
CA ALA A 272 -1.46 16.37 8.62
C ALA A 272 -0.25 17.27 8.38
N TYR A 273 0.61 17.38 9.38
CA TYR A 273 1.93 17.99 9.20
C TYR A 273 2.73 17.17 8.19
N PHE A 274 3.21 17.83 7.16
CA PHE A 274 4.03 17.20 6.13
C PHE A 274 5.49 17.55 6.41
N SER A 275 6.20 16.64 7.10
CA SER A 275 7.55 16.87 7.60
C SER A 275 8.55 17.17 6.47
N VAL A 276 9.64 17.83 6.77
CA VAL A 276 10.73 18.12 5.82
C VAL A 276 11.26 16.83 5.19
N ALA A 277 11.36 15.73 5.95
CA ALA A 277 11.76 14.44 5.44
C ALA A 277 10.73 13.87 4.45
N ALA A 278 9.43 13.96 4.76
CA ALA A 278 8.35 13.52 3.86
C ALA A 278 8.31 14.38 2.58
N GLN A 279 8.51 15.71 2.68
CA GLN A 279 8.57 16.59 1.51
C GLN A 279 9.74 16.24 0.60
N ARG A 280 10.94 16.06 1.16
CA ARG A 280 12.15 15.66 0.41
C ARG A 280 11.93 14.32 -0.29
N PHE A 281 11.32 13.36 0.41
CA PHE A 281 11.02 12.07 -0.18
C PHE A 281 9.99 12.17 -1.32
N ALA A 282 8.95 12.97 -1.17
CA ALA A 282 7.94 13.17 -2.20
C ALA A 282 8.52 13.80 -3.48
N ASP A 283 9.43 14.77 -3.33
CA ASP A 283 10.10 15.41 -4.46
C ASP A 283 11.09 14.45 -5.12
N PHE A 284 11.85 13.70 -4.33
CA PHE A 284 12.77 12.68 -4.81
C PHE A 284 12.03 11.56 -5.56
N ALA A 285 10.89 11.08 -5.04
CA ALA A 285 10.08 10.05 -5.68
C ALA A 285 9.61 10.48 -7.09
N GLY A 286 9.14 11.73 -7.22
CA GLY A 286 8.76 12.29 -8.52
C GLY A 286 9.93 12.35 -9.51
N GLU A 287 11.13 12.70 -9.04
CA GLU A 287 12.34 12.75 -9.86
C GLU A 287 12.83 11.34 -10.23
N TYR A 288 12.82 10.42 -9.28
CA TYR A 288 13.23 9.04 -9.48
C TYR A 288 12.41 8.38 -10.60
N PHE A 289 11.08 8.45 -10.54
CA PHE A 289 10.24 7.83 -11.56
C PHE A 289 10.31 8.55 -12.91
N ARG A 290 10.64 9.82 -12.97
CA ARG A 290 10.95 10.50 -14.25
C ARG A 290 12.24 9.98 -14.90
N ARG A 291 13.23 9.58 -14.09
CA ARG A 291 14.52 9.04 -14.59
C ARG A 291 14.46 7.55 -14.96
N HIS A 292 13.71 6.77 -14.16
CA HIS A 292 13.73 5.31 -14.22
C HIS A 292 12.41 4.68 -14.68
N GLY A 293 11.32 5.45 -14.72
CA GLY A 293 10.01 4.94 -15.15
C GLY A 293 9.99 4.59 -16.65
N VAL A 294 9.13 3.64 -16.98
CA VAL A 294 8.82 3.30 -18.39
C VAL A 294 7.43 3.86 -18.70
N PRO A 295 7.33 5.07 -19.23
CA PRO A 295 6.02 5.67 -19.50
C PRO A 295 5.31 4.91 -20.63
N VAL A 296 3.97 5.01 -20.62
CA VAL A 296 3.16 4.57 -21.78
C VAL A 296 3.66 5.33 -23.01
N ALA A 297 4.08 4.60 -24.04
CA ALA A 297 4.48 5.23 -25.29
C ALA A 297 3.34 6.12 -25.82
N ALA A 298 3.65 7.39 -26.11
CA ALA A 298 2.70 8.26 -26.77
C ALA A 298 2.26 7.55 -28.08
N ARG A 299 0.97 7.38 -28.27
CA ARG A 299 0.49 6.86 -29.55
C ARG A 299 0.81 7.94 -30.58
N ASP A 300 1.65 7.60 -31.52
CA ASP A 300 1.75 8.39 -32.74
C ASP A 300 0.33 8.49 -33.33
N GLY A 301 -0.25 9.68 -33.16
CA GLY A 301 -1.50 10.01 -33.81
C GLY A 301 -1.23 10.15 -35.31
N SER A 302 -1.31 9.04 -36.03
CA SER A 302 -1.33 9.06 -37.48
C SER A 302 -2.58 8.37 -37.98
N SER A 303 -3.48 9.27 -38.35
CA SER A 303 -4.49 9.20 -39.42
C SER A 303 -5.49 8.05 -39.37
#